data_6ba29b1ef6819acccd184b550a33bda5
#
_entry.id   6ba29b1ef6819acccd184b550a33bda5
#
_cell.length_a   1.000
_cell.length_b   1.000
_cell.length_c   1.000
_cell.angle_alpha   90.00
_cell.angle_beta   90.00
_cell.angle_gamma   90.00
#
_symmetry.space_group_name_H-M   'P 1'
#
loop_
_entity.id
_entity.type
_entity.pdbx_description
1 polymer ?
#
loop_
_entity_poly.entity_id
_entity_poly.type
_entity_poly.pdbx_seq_one_letter_code
_entity_poly.pdbx_strand_id
1 'polypeptide(L)'
;KVSSDPSTFSSQMGTGTMMTLGREDRRHPKLWRSAIDHMLNLDGALHINLRREHMPFFKPDYVSNLRVKVSAKITALLDTIEPKGECNFVHDFAQQLPIYTLSEILGIPEADRQKLVTWMEFLELAQYIQVDQMKKELDAEHTKEPVNTEMIDMFNNMIDEMFEYGRDILNSKRKNPQDDLLSAIANAEIEGQQLSQEFLDGSWLLIIFAGNDTTRNTLSGAIKLLTENPDQRQKLIDNPDLMPNFVQECIRMISPVMHMRRTTTCETQVGDQLMGPGEKIVMWYGAANRDPSVFTNPDKFDIERENADKHLAFGIGRHTCVGKPVALMQLAESYTQILQRFPDIHMNGEWKVAPNNFVHAIQEMPVKF
;
A
#
# COMPACT_ATOMS: atom_id res chain seq x y z
N LYS A 1 8.79 8.30 19.11
CA LYS A 1 9.98 7.64 19.68
C LYS A 1 10.34 6.40 18.87
N VAL A 2 9.49 5.38 18.79
CA VAL A 2 9.80 4.07 18.16
C VAL A 2 10.27 4.19 16.71
N SER A 3 9.52 4.85 15.83
CA SER A 3 9.89 5.00 14.41
C SER A 3 11.08 5.92 14.13
N SER A 4 11.44 6.78 15.10
CA SER A 4 12.48 7.80 14.91
C SER A 4 13.84 7.38 15.47
N ASP A 5 13.90 6.23 16.14
CA ASP A 5 15.11 5.69 16.76
C ASP A 5 15.42 4.26 16.26
N PRO A 6 15.96 4.11 15.04
CA PRO A 6 16.26 2.81 14.47
C PRO A 6 17.46 2.10 15.16
N SER A 7 18.24 2.80 15.97
CA SER A 7 19.31 2.20 16.76
C SER A 7 18.77 1.33 17.89
N THR A 8 17.67 1.76 18.50
CA THR A 8 16.96 1.03 19.57
C THR A 8 15.86 0.13 19.00
N PHE A 9 15.16 0.57 17.94
CA PHE A 9 14.00 -0.10 17.35
C PHE A 9 14.25 -0.44 15.89
N SER A 10 14.85 -1.60 15.65
CA SER A 10 15.29 -2.05 14.33
C SER A 10 14.13 -2.46 13.44
N SER A 11 14.21 -2.09 12.16
CA SER A 11 13.38 -2.62 11.08
C SER A 11 13.93 -3.94 10.53
N GLN A 12 15.22 -4.19 10.69
CA GLN A 12 15.95 -5.31 10.09
C GLN A 12 15.94 -6.56 10.95
N MET A 13 15.90 -6.42 12.29
CA MET A 13 15.95 -7.56 13.19
C MET A 13 14.69 -8.43 13.14
N GLY A 14 14.88 -9.73 13.34
CA GLY A 14 13.81 -10.71 13.38
C GLY A 14 13.20 -10.96 12.00
N THR A 15 11.88 -10.87 11.89
CA THR A 15 11.13 -11.07 10.64
C THR A 15 10.73 -9.75 9.96
N GLY A 16 11.46 -8.67 10.22
CA GLY A 16 11.24 -7.37 9.56
C GLY A 16 10.07 -6.55 10.15
N THR A 17 9.55 -5.61 9.35
CA THR A 17 8.58 -4.58 9.78
C THR A 17 7.13 -5.01 9.70
N MET A 18 6.79 -6.00 8.88
CA MET A 18 5.44 -6.54 8.75
C MET A 18 5.25 -7.74 9.67
N MET A 19 4.05 -7.90 10.22
CA MET A 19 3.73 -9.15 10.92
C MET A 19 3.58 -10.26 9.90
N THR A 20 4.49 -11.23 9.95
CA THR A 20 4.39 -12.41 9.12
C THR A 20 3.40 -13.39 9.74
N LEU A 21 2.40 -13.78 8.97
CA LEU A 21 1.44 -14.79 9.35
C LEU A 21 1.92 -16.19 8.94
N GLY A 22 1.68 -17.16 9.81
CA GLY A 22 1.90 -18.57 9.54
C GLY A 22 3.35 -19.05 9.72
N ARG A 23 3.58 -20.33 9.49
CA ARG A 23 4.86 -21.01 9.65
C ARG A 23 5.66 -20.95 8.33
N GLU A 24 7.00 -20.88 8.42
CA GLU A 24 7.90 -20.86 7.26
C GLU A 24 7.72 -22.05 6.31
N ASP A 25 7.42 -23.23 6.88
CA ASP A 25 7.23 -24.49 6.17
C ASP A 25 5.96 -24.56 5.28
N ARG A 26 5.04 -23.59 5.44
CA ARG A 26 3.76 -23.54 4.71
C ARG A 26 3.69 -22.43 3.67
N ARG A 27 4.82 -21.77 3.40
CA ARG A 27 4.88 -20.63 2.48
C ARG A 27 5.64 -21.00 1.23
N HIS A 28 5.24 -20.36 0.13
CA HIS A 28 6.05 -20.39 -1.06
C HIS A 28 7.46 -19.86 -0.75
N PRO A 29 8.55 -20.64 -1.00
CA PRO A 29 9.91 -20.27 -0.55
C PRO A 29 10.36 -18.90 -1.05
N LYS A 30 10.08 -18.57 -2.33
CA LYS A 30 10.43 -17.27 -2.91
C LYS A 30 9.66 -16.14 -2.23
N LEU A 31 8.34 -16.30 -2.04
CA LEU A 31 7.50 -15.29 -1.41
C LEU A 31 7.92 -14.97 0.02
N TRP A 32 8.23 -16.01 0.79
CA TRP A 32 8.75 -15.85 2.15
C TRP A 32 10.05 -15.06 2.18
N ARG A 33 11.02 -15.45 1.35
CA ARG A 33 12.33 -14.81 1.29
C ARG A 33 12.21 -13.35 0.85
N SER A 34 11.46 -13.11 -0.21
CA SER A 34 11.24 -11.78 -0.77
C SER A 34 10.46 -10.85 0.16
N ALA A 35 9.64 -11.39 1.06
CA ALA A 35 8.95 -10.59 2.08
C ALA A 35 9.90 -10.07 3.18
N ILE A 36 11.13 -10.55 3.24
CA ILE A 36 12.16 -10.14 4.22
C ILE A 36 13.25 -9.29 3.55
N ASP A 37 13.74 -9.71 2.39
CA ASP A 37 14.91 -9.12 1.74
C ASP A 37 14.54 -7.92 0.85
N HIS A 38 14.21 -6.77 1.45
CA HIS A 38 13.89 -5.53 0.74
C HIS A 38 14.13 -4.28 1.61
N MET A 39 14.12 -3.10 0.98
CA MET A 39 14.45 -1.81 1.60
C MET A 39 13.68 -1.50 2.88
N LEU A 40 12.42 -1.90 3.00
CA LEU A 40 11.60 -1.64 4.18
C LEU A 40 12.16 -2.32 5.45
N ASN A 41 12.88 -3.42 5.28
CA ASN A 41 13.49 -4.21 6.35
C ASN A 41 15.00 -3.94 6.50
N LEU A 42 15.49 -2.80 6.05
CA LEU A 42 16.87 -2.36 6.27
C LEU A 42 16.93 -1.21 7.27
N ASP A 43 18.07 -1.12 7.94
CA ASP A 43 18.43 -0.01 8.80
C ASP A 43 19.74 0.66 8.34
N GLY A 44 20.09 1.78 8.95
CA GLY A 44 21.39 2.44 8.82
C GLY A 44 21.72 2.91 7.40
N ALA A 45 22.99 2.75 7.02
CA ALA A 45 23.53 3.27 5.75
C ALA A 45 22.95 2.55 4.52
N LEU A 46 22.70 1.25 4.61
CA LEU A 46 22.12 0.46 3.53
C LEU A 46 20.74 0.97 3.13
N HIS A 47 19.87 1.20 4.13
CA HIS A 47 18.56 1.79 3.90
C HIS A 47 18.66 3.18 3.24
N ILE A 48 19.56 4.04 3.74
CA ILE A 48 19.72 5.40 3.22
C ILE A 48 20.21 5.37 1.78
N ASN A 49 21.17 4.52 1.46
CA ASN A 49 21.73 4.41 0.11
C ASN A 49 20.68 3.93 -0.89
N LEU A 50 19.98 2.84 -0.60
CA LEU A 50 18.90 2.36 -1.47
C LEU A 50 17.77 3.38 -1.61
N ARG A 51 17.36 4.00 -0.53
CA ARG A 51 16.33 5.04 -0.58
C ARG A 51 16.73 6.19 -1.50
N ARG A 52 18.01 6.55 -1.55
CA ARG A 52 18.53 7.60 -2.43
C ARG A 52 18.28 7.29 -3.90
N GLU A 53 18.43 6.03 -4.31
CA GLU A 53 18.16 5.58 -5.69
C GLU A 53 16.69 5.70 -6.08
N HIS A 54 15.78 5.56 -5.11
CA HIS A 54 14.33 5.70 -5.36
C HIS A 54 13.88 7.16 -5.42
N MET A 55 14.51 8.05 -4.64
CA MET A 55 14.03 9.43 -4.46
C MET A 55 13.82 10.25 -5.75
N PRO A 56 14.60 10.11 -6.83
CA PRO A 56 14.38 10.87 -8.07
C PRO A 56 12.96 10.76 -8.61
N PHE A 57 12.35 9.57 -8.51
CA PHE A 57 11.01 9.24 -9.03
C PHE A 57 9.84 9.73 -8.15
N PHE A 58 10.16 10.37 -7.02
CA PHE A 58 9.18 10.92 -6.08
C PHE A 58 9.40 12.41 -5.80
N LYS A 59 10.31 13.06 -6.53
CA LYS A 59 10.55 14.51 -6.45
C LYS A 59 9.40 15.31 -7.09
N PRO A 60 9.18 16.55 -6.69
CA PRO A 60 8.09 17.39 -7.20
C PRO A 60 8.02 17.46 -8.73
N ASP A 61 9.15 17.64 -9.42
CA ASP A 61 9.19 17.76 -10.88
C ASP A 61 8.74 16.46 -11.56
N TYR A 62 9.22 15.30 -11.08
CA TYR A 62 8.79 14.01 -11.60
C TYR A 62 7.29 13.78 -11.37
N VAL A 63 6.83 14.03 -10.15
CA VAL A 63 5.40 13.88 -9.77
C VAL A 63 4.52 14.84 -10.58
N SER A 64 4.98 16.06 -10.87
CA SER A 64 4.24 16.99 -11.72
C SER A 64 4.08 16.49 -13.16
N ASN A 65 5.13 15.91 -13.74
CA ASN A 65 5.06 15.30 -15.07
C ASN A 65 4.15 14.05 -15.08
N LEU A 66 4.27 13.22 -14.04
CA LEU A 66 3.41 12.03 -13.86
C LEU A 66 1.93 12.42 -13.71
N ARG A 67 1.63 13.53 -13.04
CA ARG A 67 0.27 14.06 -12.84
C ARG A 67 -0.48 14.23 -14.16
N VAL A 68 0.19 14.70 -15.22
CA VAL A 68 -0.45 14.87 -16.54
C VAL A 68 -1.01 13.54 -17.07
N LYS A 69 -0.21 12.46 -16.97
CA LYS A 69 -0.61 11.12 -17.39
C LYS A 69 -1.70 10.55 -16.49
N VAL A 70 -1.57 10.74 -15.18
CA VAL A 70 -2.54 10.28 -14.17
C VAL A 70 -3.88 10.99 -14.37
N SER A 71 -3.89 12.30 -14.59
CA SER A 71 -5.09 13.08 -14.87
C SER A 71 -5.83 12.59 -16.11
N ALA A 72 -5.11 12.33 -17.19
CA ALA A 72 -5.69 11.75 -18.41
C ALA A 72 -6.26 10.35 -18.17
N LYS A 73 -5.59 9.51 -17.37
CA LYS A 73 -6.10 8.18 -17.01
C LYS A 73 -7.37 8.26 -16.16
N ILE A 74 -7.43 9.18 -15.20
CA ILE A 74 -8.63 9.43 -14.40
C ILE A 74 -9.79 9.81 -15.31
N THR A 75 -9.58 10.78 -16.20
CA THR A 75 -10.59 11.19 -17.20
C THR A 75 -11.12 9.97 -17.98
N ALA A 76 -10.22 9.15 -18.54
CA ALA A 76 -10.61 7.97 -19.30
C ALA A 76 -11.40 6.93 -18.47
N LEU A 77 -11.03 6.73 -17.20
CA LEU A 77 -11.79 5.84 -16.31
C LEU A 77 -13.18 6.40 -16.02
N LEU A 78 -13.29 7.70 -15.74
CA LEU A 78 -14.59 8.35 -15.49
C LEU A 78 -15.48 8.31 -16.74
N ASP A 79 -14.93 8.52 -17.94
CA ASP A 79 -15.65 8.40 -19.21
C ASP A 79 -16.27 7.00 -19.41
N THR A 80 -15.61 5.96 -18.86
CA THR A 80 -16.10 4.58 -18.96
C THR A 80 -17.27 4.29 -18.03
N ILE A 81 -17.31 4.93 -16.86
CA ILE A 81 -18.34 4.68 -15.85
C ILE A 81 -19.52 5.64 -15.96
N GLU A 82 -19.31 6.88 -16.43
CA GLU A 82 -20.35 7.92 -16.51
C GLU A 82 -21.63 7.47 -17.23
N PRO A 83 -21.59 6.78 -18.40
CA PRO A 83 -22.80 6.34 -19.07
C PRO A 83 -23.63 5.30 -18.30
N LYS A 84 -23.03 4.65 -17.30
CA LYS A 84 -23.68 3.59 -16.52
C LYS A 84 -24.52 4.16 -15.36
N GLY A 85 -24.20 5.37 -14.87
CA GLY A 85 -24.84 6.00 -13.71
C GLY A 85 -24.56 5.31 -12.36
N GLU A 86 -23.93 4.14 -12.41
CA GLU A 86 -23.53 3.34 -11.24
C GLU A 86 -22.35 2.43 -11.62
N CYS A 87 -21.55 2.02 -10.64
CA CYS A 87 -20.44 1.09 -10.88
C CYS A 87 -19.98 0.41 -9.57
N ASN A 88 -19.11 -0.59 -9.69
CA ASN A 88 -18.28 -1.02 -8.57
C ASN A 88 -17.02 -0.16 -8.53
N PHE A 89 -16.98 0.84 -7.64
CA PHE A 89 -15.91 1.83 -7.59
C PHE A 89 -14.52 1.21 -7.39
N VAL A 90 -14.43 0.08 -6.68
CA VAL A 90 -13.15 -0.62 -6.48
C VAL A 90 -12.62 -1.15 -7.81
N HIS A 91 -13.41 -1.94 -8.53
CA HIS A 91 -12.97 -2.59 -9.75
C HIS A 91 -12.87 -1.63 -10.95
N ASP A 92 -13.87 -0.76 -11.09
CA ASP A 92 -13.99 0.10 -12.27
C ASP A 92 -13.07 1.34 -12.19
N PHE A 93 -12.63 1.75 -10.97
CA PHE A 93 -11.80 2.94 -10.79
C PHE A 93 -10.62 2.75 -9.84
N ALA A 94 -10.88 2.45 -8.55
CA ALA A 94 -9.88 2.59 -7.49
C ALA A 94 -8.72 1.60 -7.60
N GLN A 95 -8.91 0.44 -8.22
CA GLN A 95 -7.88 -0.56 -8.50
C GLN A 95 -7.07 -0.20 -9.75
N GLN A 96 -7.72 0.35 -10.77
CA GLN A 96 -7.10 0.61 -12.06
C GLN A 96 -6.07 1.74 -12.01
N LEU A 97 -6.36 2.80 -11.25
CA LEU A 97 -5.55 4.00 -11.23
C LEU A 97 -4.17 3.81 -10.57
N PRO A 98 -4.05 3.20 -9.37
CA PRO A 98 -2.75 2.96 -8.75
C PRO A 98 -1.86 2.04 -9.57
N ILE A 99 -2.42 0.98 -10.19
CA ILE A 99 -1.67 0.06 -11.05
C ILE A 99 -1.14 0.79 -12.29
N TYR A 100 -1.97 1.63 -12.93
CA TYR A 100 -1.52 2.46 -14.03
C TYR A 100 -0.36 3.38 -13.60
N THR A 101 -0.53 4.10 -12.51
CA THR A 101 0.47 5.05 -11.99
C THR A 101 1.78 4.35 -11.65
N LEU A 102 1.68 3.19 -10.98
CA LEU A 102 2.84 2.37 -10.64
C LEU A 102 3.57 1.89 -11.90
N SER A 103 2.82 1.43 -12.91
CA SER A 103 3.40 0.98 -14.19
C SER A 103 4.17 2.09 -14.91
N GLU A 104 3.67 3.34 -14.86
CA GLU A 104 4.39 4.50 -15.40
C GLU A 104 5.71 4.76 -14.66
N ILE A 105 5.72 4.70 -13.33
CA ILE A 105 6.93 4.90 -12.50
C ILE A 105 7.95 3.77 -12.74
N LEU A 106 7.48 2.54 -12.88
CA LEU A 106 8.31 1.35 -13.08
C LEU A 106 8.81 1.20 -14.52
N GLY A 107 8.23 1.91 -15.47
CA GLY A 107 8.52 1.73 -16.89
C GLY A 107 8.06 0.35 -17.40
N ILE A 108 6.90 -0.14 -16.92
CA ILE A 108 6.29 -1.39 -17.39
C ILE A 108 5.54 -1.15 -18.69
N PRO A 109 5.79 -1.96 -19.73
CA PRO A 109 5.08 -1.88 -21.01
C PRO A 109 3.56 -1.96 -20.84
N GLU A 110 2.82 -1.21 -21.63
CA GLU A 110 1.35 -1.17 -21.56
C GLU A 110 0.73 -2.57 -21.72
N ALA A 111 1.28 -3.37 -22.62
CA ALA A 111 0.82 -4.75 -22.88
C ALA A 111 0.92 -5.66 -21.64
N ASP A 112 1.80 -5.35 -20.69
CA ASP A 112 2.03 -6.17 -19.49
C ASP A 112 1.27 -5.68 -18.25
N ARG A 113 0.64 -4.50 -18.32
CA ARG A 113 -0.03 -3.89 -17.15
C ARG A 113 -1.17 -4.76 -16.61
N GLN A 114 -1.86 -5.50 -17.48
CA GLN A 114 -2.91 -6.41 -17.05
C GLN A 114 -2.39 -7.56 -16.18
N LYS A 115 -1.14 -7.99 -16.36
CA LYS A 115 -0.52 -9.01 -15.51
C LYS A 115 -0.44 -8.54 -14.06
N LEU A 116 -0.08 -7.25 -13.84
CA LEU A 116 -0.03 -6.70 -12.48
C LEU A 116 -1.41 -6.74 -11.81
N VAL A 117 -2.47 -6.40 -12.54
CA VAL A 117 -3.86 -6.51 -12.04
C VAL A 117 -4.13 -7.93 -11.58
N THR A 118 -3.86 -8.92 -12.46
CA THR A 118 -4.09 -10.33 -12.18
C THR A 118 -3.30 -10.83 -10.96
N TRP A 119 -2.01 -10.47 -10.86
CA TRP A 119 -1.20 -10.87 -9.71
C TRP A 119 -1.67 -10.23 -8.41
N MET A 120 -2.11 -8.97 -8.43
CA MET A 120 -2.64 -8.30 -7.25
C MET A 120 -3.94 -8.95 -6.75
N GLU A 121 -4.89 -9.20 -7.64
CA GLU A 121 -6.13 -9.91 -7.32
C GLU A 121 -5.85 -11.30 -6.75
N PHE A 122 -4.88 -11.98 -7.34
CA PHE A 122 -4.50 -13.31 -6.89
C PHE A 122 -3.82 -13.30 -5.51
N LEU A 123 -2.93 -12.35 -5.25
CA LEU A 123 -2.28 -12.21 -3.95
C LEU A 123 -3.28 -11.86 -2.83
N GLU A 124 -4.34 -11.12 -3.14
CA GLU A 124 -5.45 -10.89 -2.21
C GLU A 124 -6.24 -12.16 -1.93
N LEU A 125 -6.59 -12.90 -2.98
CA LEU A 125 -7.27 -14.18 -2.86
C LEU A 125 -6.45 -15.18 -2.04
N ALA A 126 -5.13 -15.18 -2.23
CA ALA A 126 -4.21 -16.03 -1.49
C ALA A 126 -4.19 -15.74 0.02
N GLN A 127 -4.27 -14.47 0.41
CA GLN A 127 -4.38 -14.09 1.82
C GLN A 127 -5.69 -14.61 2.43
N TYR A 128 -6.77 -14.56 1.66
CA TYR A 128 -8.07 -15.10 2.07
C TYR A 128 -8.03 -16.61 2.26
N ILE A 129 -7.43 -17.32 1.31
CA ILE A 129 -7.28 -18.79 1.37
C ILE A 129 -6.40 -19.19 2.57
N GLN A 130 -5.31 -18.47 2.85
CA GLN A 130 -4.46 -18.73 4.02
C GLN A 130 -5.23 -18.57 5.33
N VAL A 131 -6.06 -17.52 5.46
CA VAL A 131 -6.88 -17.32 6.65
C VAL A 131 -7.91 -18.44 6.83
N ASP A 132 -8.56 -18.86 5.75
CA ASP A 132 -9.54 -19.96 5.77
C ASP A 132 -8.87 -21.29 6.11
N GLN A 133 -7.70 -21.59 5.53
CA GLN A 133 -6.90 -22.75 5.88
C GLN A 133 -6.45 -22.73 7.34
N MET A 134 -5.99 -21.58 7.85
CA MET A 134 -5.64 -21.47 9.28
C MET A 134 -6.82 -21.70 10.19
N LYS A 135 -8.02 -21.23 9.84
CA LYS A 135 -9.25 -21.52 10.58
C LYS A 135 -9.55 -23.03 10.54
N LYS A 136 -9.52 -23.65 9.36
CA LYS A 136 -9.73 -25.08 9.20
C LYS A 136 -8.69 -25.91 9.94
N GLU A 137 -7.45 -25.46 10.03
CA GLU A 137 -6.41 -26.15 10.79
C GLU A 137 -6.56 -25.98 12.30
N LEU A 138 -7.02 -24.83 12.77
CA LEU A 138 -7.38 -24.62 14.16
C LEU A 138 -8.62 -25.46 14.54
N ASP A 139 -9.55 -25.61 13.57
CA ASP A 139 -10.72 -26.46 13.71
C ASP A 139 -10.39 -27.95 13.45
N ALA A 140 -9.33 -28.27 12.73
CA ALA A 140 -8.95 -29.62 12.25
C ALA A 140 -8.33 -30.52 13.33
N GLU A 141 -8.10 -30.03 14.55
CA GLU A 141 -8.12 -30.94 15.69
C GLU A 141 -9.48 -31.69 15.77
N HIS A 142 -10.49 -31.24 15.01
CA HIS A 142 -11.85 -31.75 14.99
C HIS A 142 -12.38 -32.23 13.61
N THR A 143 -11.73 -31.90 12.48
CA THR A 143 -12.20 -32.29 11.13
C THR A 143 -11.07 -32.71 10.19
N LYS A 144 -11.14 -33.93 9.65
CA LYS A 144 -10.21 -34.52 8.67
C LYS A 144 -10.62 -34.13 7.22
N GLU A 145 -10.73 -32.85 6.88
CA GLU A 145 -10.96 -32.48 5.49
C GLU A 145 -9.61 -32.39 4.72
N PRO A 146 -9.54 -32.94 3.50
CA PRO A 146 -8.31 -32.88 2.71
C PRO A 146 -8.02 -31.45 2.26
N VAL A 147 -6.75 -31.05 2.31
CA VAL A 147 -6.25 -29.78 1.78
C VAL A 147 -6.45 -29.77 0.26
N ASN A 148 -7.03 -28.69 -0.29
CA ASN A 148 -7.17 -28.54 -1.75
C ASN A 148 -5.82 -28.24 -2.40
N THR A 149 -5.15 -29.28 -2.89
CA THR A 149 -3.83 -29.20 -3.51
C THR A 149 -3.84 -28.43 -4.82
N GLU A 150 -4.91 -28.48 -5.61
CA GLU A 150 -5.02 -27.74 -6.88
C GLU A 150 -4.95 -26.23 -6.68
N MET A 151 -5.58 -25.71 -5.63
CA MET A 151 -5.50 -24.27 -5.29
C MET A 151 -4.11 -23.87 -4.85
N ILE A 152 -3.40 -24.75 -4.13
CA ILE A 152 -2.02 -24.51 -3.71
C ILE A 152 -1.09 -24.48 -4.92
N ASP A 153 -1.25 -25.42 -5.84
CA ASP A 153 -0.46 -25.51 -7.06
C ASP A 153 -0.71 -24.29 -7.98
N MET A 154 -1.97 -23.88 -8.13
CA MET A 154 -2.33 -22.67 -8.85
C MET A 154 -1.70 -21.41 -8.21
N PHE A 155 -1.71 -21.33 -6.89
CA PHE A 155 -1.06 -20.25 -6.14
C PHE A 155 0.45 -20.23 -6.37
N ASN A 156 1.10 -21.38 -6.25
CA ASN A 156 2.54 -21.48 -6.44
C ASN A 156 2.95 -21.11 -7.87
N ASN A 157 2.19 -21.57 -8.87
CA ASN A 157 2.44 -21.24 -10.28
C ASN A 157 2.32 -19.74 -10.55
N MET A 158 1.32 -19.06 -9.97
CA MET A 158 1.13 -17.62 -10.14
C MET A 158 2.26 -16.82 -9.46
N ILE A 159 2.71 -17.25 -8.30
CA ILE A 159 3.87 -16.66 -7.62
C ILE A 159 5.14 -16.84 -8.45
N ASP A 160 5.35 -18.03 -9.01
CA ASP A 160 6.50 -18.28 -9.88
C ASP A 160 6.47 -17.40 -11.13
N GLU A 161 5.33 -17.29 -11.82
CA GLU A 161 5.15 -16.40 -12.98
C GLU A 161 5.47 -14.94 -12.64
N MET A 162 4.96 -14.44 -11.51
CA MET A 162 5.19 -13.08 -11.05
C MET A 162 6.69 -12.80 -10.82
N PHE A 163 7.42 -13.73 -10.19
CA PHE A 163 8.84 -13.57 -9.96
C PHE A 163 9.68 -13.77 -11.23
N GLU A 164 9.31 -14.66 -12.13
CA GLU A 164 9.97 -14.82 -13.42
C GLU A 164 9.87 -13.54 -14.25
N TYR A 165 8.68 -12.97 -14.37
CA TYR A 165 8.51 -11.69 -15.03
C TYR A 165 9.34 -10.57 -14.36
N GLY A 166 9.33 -10.48 -13.04
CA GLY A 166 10.12 -9.50 -12.29
C GLY A 166 11.63 -9.62 -12.57
N ARG A 167 12.16 -10.84 -12.64
CA ARG A 167 13.55 -11.11 -12.98
C ARG A 167 13.87 -10.73 -14.43
N ASP A 168 13.00 -11.09 -15.35
CA ASP A 168 13.18 -10.80 -16.78
C ASP A 168 13.20 -9.30 -17.05
N ILE A 169 12.24 -8.55 -16.49
CA ILE A 169 12.20 -7.10 -16.68
C ILE A 169 13.39 -6.41 -16.01
N LEU A 170 13.77 -6.79 -14.78
CA LEU A 170 14.94 -6.24 -14.09
C LEU A 170 16.25 -6.54 -14.85
N ASN A 171 16.40 -7.75 -15.38
CA ASN A 171 17.55 -8.12 -16.24
C ASN A 171 17.57 -7.31 -17.54
N SER A 172 16.43 -7.07 -18.16
CA SER A 172 16.31 -6.21 -19.35
C SER A 172 16.71 -4.78 -19.04
N LYS A 173 16.21 -4.20 -17.91
CA LYS A 173 16.54 -2.85 -17.43
C LYS A 173 18.01 -2.70 -17.04
N ARG A 174 18.65 -3.78 -16.55
CA ARG A 174 20.10 -3.79 -16.29
C ARG A 174 20.92 -3.69 -17.57
N LYS A 175 20.50 -4.39 -18.64
CA LYS A 175 21.15 -4.35 -19.94
C LYS A 175 20.91 -3.06 -20.71
N ASN A 176 19.71 -2.52 -20.59
CA ASN A 176 19.24 -1.32 -21.31
C ASN A 176 18.54 -0.37 -20.33
N PRO A 177 19.31 0.38 -19.50
CA PRO A 177 18.73 1.28 -18.52
C PRO A 177 17.87 2.38 -19.17
N GLN A 178 16.75 2.70 -18.52
CA GLN A 178 15.84 3.77 -18.89
C GLN A 178 15.66 4.73 -17.70
N ASP A 179 15.00 5.85 -17.91
CA ASP A 179 14.66 6.77 -16.82
C ASP A 179 13.40 6.32 -16.10
N ASP A 180 13.52 5.17 -15.39
CA ASP A 180 12.46 4.58 -14.59
C ASP A 180 13.00 3.91 -13.32
N LEU A 181 12.11 3.68 -12.37
CA LEU A 181 12.47 3.15 -11.05
C LEU A 181 13.04 1.72 -11.12
N LEU A 182 12.56 0.86 -12.03
CA LEU A 182 13.12 -0.48 -12.18
C LEU A 182 14.57 -0.45 -12.69
N SER A 183 14.89 0.48 -13.59
CA SER A 183 16.27 0.68 -14.05
C SER A 183 17.19 1.13 -12.91
N ALA A 184 16.71 2.05 -12.07
CA ALA A 184 17.46 2.50 -10.89
C ALA A 184 17.72 1.35 -9.90
N ILE A 185 16.70 0.53 -9.61
CA ILE A 185 16.82 -0.63 -8.71
C ILE A 185 17.72 -1.71 -9.29
N ALA A 186 17.55 -2.04 -10.58
CA ALA A 186 18.34 -3.08 -11.24
C ALA A 186 19.85 -2.77 -11.27
N ASN A 187 20.19 -1.48 -11.28
CA ASN A 187 21.58 -1.01 -11.34
C ASN A 187 22.08 -0.43 -10.00
N ALA A 188 21.27 -0.48 -8.95
CA ALA A 188 21.67 -0.03 -7.62
C ALA A 188 22.80 -0.90 -7.05
N GLU A 189 23.74 -0.27 -6.36
CA GLU A 189 24.89 -0.90 -5.73
C GLU A 189 24.89 -0.61 -4.22
N ILE A 190 25.27 -1.62 -3.45
CA ILE A 190 25.55 -1.51 -2.02
C ILE A 190 27.04 -1.80 -1.83
N GLU A 191 27.80 -0.81 -1.31
CA GLU A 191 29.25 -0.95 -1.08
C GLU A 191 30.04 -1.38 -2.33
N GLY A 192 29.61 -0.90 -3.51
CA GLY A 192 30.23 -1.23 -4.79
C GLY A 192 29.86 -2.61 -5.35
N GLN A 193 28.91 -3.29 -4.75
CA GLN A 193 28.36 -4.56 -5.24
C GLN A 193 26.91 -4.41 -5.68
N GLN A 194 26.55 -5.04 -6.80
CA GLN A 194 25.18 -5.10 -7.25
C GLN A 194 24.30 -5.84 -6.25
N LEU A 195 23.01 -5.47 -6.20
CA LEU A 195 22.04 -6.14 -5.36
C LEU A 195 21.92 -7.64 -5.73
N SER A 196 21.83 -8.49 -4.71
CA SER A 196 21.58 -9.93 -4.91
C SER A 196 20.23 -10.16 -5.58
N GLN A 197 20.05 -11.34 -6.19
CA GLN A 197 18.77 -11.69 -6.82
C GLN A 197 17.63 -11.74 -5.80
N GLU A 198 17.90 -12.24 -4.60
CA GLU A 198 16.91 -12.28 -3.52
C GLU A 198 16.43 -10.89 -3.13
N PHE A 199 17.35 -9.93 -3.07
CA PHE A 199 17.01 -8.54 -2.77
C PHE A 199 16.26 -7.86 -3.93
N LEU A 200 16.58 -8.19 -5.17
CA LEU A 200 15.83 -7.71 -6.35
C LEU A 200 14.41 -8.29 -6.37
N ASP A 201 14.25 -9.59 -6.07
CA ASP A 201 12.95 -10.24 -5.95
C ASP A 201 12.12 -9.59 -4.83
N GLY A 202 12.74 -9.30 -3.68
CA GLY A 202 12.09 -8.61 -2.57
C GLY A 202 11.70 -7.17 -2.90
N SER A 203 12.55 -6.44 -3.63
CA SER A 203 12.26 -5.10 -4.09
C SER A 203 11.10 -5.08 -5.08
N TRP A 204 11.06 -6.04 -6.01
CA TRP A 204 9.96 -6.24 -6.95
C TRP A 204 8.64 -6.46 -6.22
N LEU A 205 8.61 -7.43 -5.30
CA LEU A 205 7.43 -7.74 -4.49
C LEU A 205 6.97 -6.52 -3.69
N LEU A 206 7.88 -5.86 -2.98
CA LEU A 206 7.56 -4.70 -2.14
C LEU A 206 6.89 -3.58 -2.95
N ILE A 207 7.42 -3.26 -4.13
CA ILE A 207 6.95 -2.12 -4.91
C ILE A 207 5.56 -2.39 -5.48
N ILE A 208 5.32 -3.60 -6.00
CA ILE A 208 3.99 -3.98 -6.50
C ILE A 208 2.95 -3.85 -5.39
N PHE A 209 3.24 -4.38 -4.20
CA PHE A 209 2.32 -4.35 -3.07
C PHE A 209 2.09 -2.94 -2.53
N ALA A 210 3.17 -2.21 -2.25
CA ALA A 210 3.10 -0.94 -1.55
C ALA A 210 2.39 0.15 -2.36
N GLY A 211 2.52 0.12 -3.68
CA GLY A 211 1.99 1.16 -4.56
C GLY A 211 0.51 1.04 -4.91
N ASN A 212 -0.08 -0.14 -4.73
CA ASN A 212 -1.45 -0.41 -5.17
C ASN A 212 -2.48 -0.34 -4.03
N ASP A 213 -2.42 -1.26 -3.09
CA ASP A 213 -3.49 -1.49 -2.12
C ASP A 213 -3.78 -0.30 -1.23
N THR A 214 -2.74 0.42 -0.82
CA THR A 214 -2.92 1.57 0.08
C THR A 214 -3.70 2.70 -0.57
N THR A 215 -3.41 3.02 -1.83
CA THR A 215 -4.11 4.07 -2.59
C THR A 215 -5.51 3.61 -2.97
N ARG A 216 -5.70 2.36 -3.42
CA ARG A 216 -7.01 1.77 -3.70
C ARG A 216 -7.93 1.86 -2.49
N ASN A 217 -7.47 1.42 -1.33
CA ASN A 217 -8.27 1.47 -0.10
C ASN A 217 -8.56 2.90 0.35
N THR A 218 -7.65 3.84 0.13
CA THR A 218 -7.89 5.25 0.46
C THR A 218 -8.90 5.89 -0.49
N LEU A 219 -8.80 5.63 -1.79
CA LEU A 219 -9.79 6.07 -2.78
C LEU A 219 -11.18 5.54 -2.42
N SER A 220 -11.30 4.24 -2.20
CA SER A 220 -12.60 3.64 -1.87
C SER A 220 -13.14 4.13 -0.52
N GLY A 221 -12.32 4.17 0.52
CA GLY A 221 -12.72 4.61 1.84
C GLY A 221 -13.16 6.08 1.88
N ALA A 222 -12.61 6.94 1.02
CA ALA A 222 -13.01 8.34 0.94
C ALA A 222 -14.44 8.50 0.37
N ILE A 223 -14.88 7.64 -0.56
CA ILE A 223 -16.30 7.60 -0.99
C ILE A 223 -17.22 7.32 0.19
N LYS A 224 -16.84 6.34 1.04
CA LYS A 224 -17.61 6.04 2.26
C LYS A 224 -17.70 7.27 3.18
N LEU A 225 -16.57 7.92 3.44
CA LEU A 225 -16.52 9.12 4.28
C LEU A 225 -17.41 10.24 3.73
N LEU A 226 -17.38 10.50 2.42
CA LEU A 226 -18.24 11.51 1.77
C LEU A 226 -19.72 11.11 1.77
N THR A 227 -20.03 9.81 1.69
CA THR A 227 -21.41 9.31 1.78
C THR A 227 -21.99 9.51 3.18
N GLU A 228 -21.19 9.21 4.21
CA GLU A 228 -21.60 9.31 5.61
C GLU A 228 -21.60 10.76 6.13
N ASN A 229 -20.91 11.67 5.41
CA ASN A 229 -20.77 13.07 5.79
C ASN A 229 -21.12 14.01 4.61
N PRO A 230 -22.39 14.08 4.19
CA PRO A 230 -22.80 14.87 3.02
C PRO A 230 -22.55 16.36 3.17
N ASP A 231 -22.54 16.88 4.40
CA ASP A 231 -22.17 18.28 4.71
C ASP A 231 -20.70 18.56 4.38
N GLN A 232 -19.79 17.61 4.66
CA GLN A 232 -18.38 17.74 4.31
C GLN A 232 -18.16 17.63 2.80
N ARG A 233 -18.93 16.77 2.11
CA ARG A 233 -18.92 16.69 0.65
C ARG A 233 -19.34 18.02 0.03
N GLN A 234 -20.44 18.61 0.50
CA GLN A 234 -20.92 19.89 -0.01
C GLN A 234 -19.90 21.02 0.21
N LYS A 235 -19.28 21.09 1.39
CA LYS A 235 -18.20 22.05 1.66
C LYS A 235 -17.05 21.93 0.67
N LEU A 236 -16.65 20.69 0.33
CA LEU A 236 -15.56 20.45 -0.62
C LEU A 236 -15.93 20.87 -2.04
N ILE A 237 -17.20 20.71 -2.44
CA ILE A 237 -17.73 21.17 -3.74
C ILE A 237 -17.76 22.68 -3.77
N ASP A 238 -18.23 23.33 -2.70
CA ASP A 238 -18.35 24.79 -2.60
C ASP A 238 -16.97 25.46 -2.51
N ASN A 239 -15.98 24.78 -1.91
CA ASN A 239 -14.63 25.30 -1.74
C ASN A 239 -13.57 24.23 -2.11
N PRO A 240 -13.21 24.12 -3.41
CA PRO A 240 -12.20 23.17 -3.88
C PRO A 240 -10.80 23.37 -3.29
N ASP A 241 -10.49 24.53 -2.71
CA ASP A 241 -9.20 24.79 -2.04
C ASP A 241 -9.01 23.93 -0.80
N LEU A 242 -10.07 23.32 -0.28
CA LEU A 242 -10.00 22.34 0.81
C LEU A 242 -9.49 20.96 0.36
N MET A 243 -9.34 20.71 -0.94
CA MET A 243 -8.91 19.40 -1.49
C MET A 243 -7.64 18.85 -0.85
N PRO A 244 -6.54 19.61 -0.67
CA PRO A 244 -5.34 19.08 -0.03
C PRO A 244 -5.60 18.62 1.40
N ASN A 245 -6.41 19.34 2.17
CA ASN A 245 -6.72 19.01 3.55
C ASN A 245 -7.71 17.83 3.65
N PHE A 246 -8.70 17.79 2.76
CA PHE A 246 -9.61 16.64 2.59
C PHE A 246 -8.81 15.34 2.38
N VAL A 247 -7.80 15.36 1.50
CA VAL A 247 -6.96 14.18 1.24
C VAL A 247 -6.22 13.73 2.51
N GLN A 248 -5.64 14.67 3.27
CA GLN A 248 -4.96 14.34 4.54
C GLN A 248 -5.93 13.74 5.55
N GLU A 249 -7.12 14.32 5.68
CA GLU A 249 -8.14 13.84 6.63
C GLU A 249 -8.69 12.46 6.23
N CYS A 250 -8.89 12.19 4.93
CA CYS A 250 -9.22 10.85 4.45
C CYS A 250 -8.15 9.83 4.83
N ILE A 251 -6.88 10.15 4.59
CA ILE A 251 -5.76 9.26 4.91
C ILE A 251 -5.67 9.02 6.43
N ARG A 252 -5.91 10.06 7.24
CA ARG A 252 -5.97 9.95 8.71
C ARG A 252 -7.07 8.97 9.14
N MET A 253 -8.28 9.17 8.63
CA MET A 253 -9.46 8.39 9.02
C MET A 253 -9.37 6.93 8.55
N ILE A 254 -8.87 6.70 7.36
CA ILE A 254 -8.79 5.35 6.78
C ILE A 254 -7.58 4.60 7.31
N SER A 255 -6.40 5.25 7.42
CA SER A 255 -5.15 4.60 7.85
C SER A 255 -4.92 3.27 7.11
N PRO A 256 -4.72 3.27 5.77
CA PRO A 256 -4.79 2.07 4.93
C PRO A 256 -3.84 0.96 5.36
N VAL A 257 -2.64 1.30 5.85
CA VAL A 257 -1.76 0.36 6.58
C VAL A 257 -2.13 0.43 8.05
N MET A 258 -2.58 -0.71 8.61
CA MET A 258 -3.06 -0.75 9.98
C MET A 258 -1.92 -0.66 11.00
N HIS A 259 -0.80 -1.30 10.73
CA HIS A 259 0.34 -1.33 11.65
C HIS A 259 1.67 -1.58 10.95
N MET A 260 2.75 -1.23 11.64
CA MET A 260 4.12 -1.67 11.35
C MET A 260 4.77 -2.13 12.66
N ARG A 261 5.83 -2.93 12.53
CA ARG A 261 6.55 -3.51 13.66
C ARG A 261 8.00 -3.04 13.72
N ARG A 262 8.57 -3.07 14.92
CA ARG A 262 10.01 -2.96 15.17
C ARG A 262 10.44 -4.06 16.15
N THR A 263 11.74 -4.32 16.18
CA THR A 263 12.36 -5.22 17.16
C THR A 263 13.39 -4.45 17.95
N THR A 264 13.37 -4.56 19.27
CA THR A 264 14.33 -3.88 20.15
C THR A 264 15.73 -4.47 19.99
N THR A 265 16.75 -3.63 19.90
CA THR A 265 18.16 -4.03 19.81
C THR A 265 18.82 -4.16 21.17
N CYS A 266 18.29 -3.47 22.18
CA CYS A 266 18.81 -3.40 23.54
C CYS A 266 17.65 -3.24 24.54
N GLU A 267 17.97 -3.34 25.82
CA GLU A 267 17.02 -3.02 26.88
C GLU A 267 16.57 -1.56 26.75
N THR A 268 15.27 -1.34 26.81
CA THR A 268 14.66 -0.01 26.60
C THR A 268 13.31 0.09 27.31
N GLN A 269 12.74 1.31 27.34
CA GLN A 269 11.43 1.56 27.91
C GLN A 269 10.55 2.38 26.96
N VAL A 270 9.31 1.92 26.78
CA VAL A 270 8.27 2.61 25.99
C VAL A 270 7.04 2.82 26.88
N GLY A 271 6.73 4.07 27.21
CA GLY A 271 5.79 4.37 28.30
C GLY A 271 6.28 3.76 29.61
N ASP A 272 5.44 3.00 30.27
CA ASP A 272 5.75 2.29 31.51
C ASP A 272 6.24 0.84 31.28
N GLN A 273 6.31 0.40 30.02
CA GLN A 273 6.71 -0.95 29.66
C GLN A 273 8.22 -1.05 29.47
N LEU A 274 8.87 -1.89 30.26
CA LEU A 274 10.26 -2.31 30.05
C LEU A 274 10.29 -3.40 28.97
N MET A 275 11.26 -3.32 28.08
CA MET A 275 11.46 -4.25 26.97
C MET A 275 12.92 -4.71 26.92
N GLY A 276 13.13 -6.00 26.83
CA GLY A 276 14.44 -6.61 26.58
C GLY A 276 14.86 -6.56 25.11
N PRO A 277 16.10 -6.90 24.76
CA PRO A 277 16.54 -7.03 23.38
C PRO A 277 15.82 -8.18 22.68
N GLY A 278 15.47 -7.99 21.40
CA GLY A 278 14.76 -8.97 20.58
C GLY A 278 13.22 -8.95 20.74
N GLU A 279 12.69 -8.12 21.61
CA GLU A 279 11.24 -7.99 21.77
C GLU A 279 10.61 -7.17 20.65
N LYS A 280 9.35 -7.50 20.31
CA LYS A 280 8.61 -6.89 19.20
C LYS A 280 7.67 -5.81 19.73
N ILE A 281 7.68 -4.66 19.07
CA ILE A 281 6.72 -3.59 19.29
C ILE A 281 5.92 -3.32 18.03
N VAL A 282 4.60 -3.32 18.15
CA VAL A 282 3.66 -3.05 17.04
C VAL A 282 3.12 -1.63 17.21
N MET A 283 3.23 -0.85 16.14
CA MET A 283 2.72 0.52 16.07
C MET A 283 1.41 0.52 15.30
N TRP A 284 0.28 0.70 15.98
CA TRP A 284 -1.05 0.76 15.36
C TRP A 284 -1.35 2.17 14.86
N TYR A 285 -1.29 2.37 13.53
CA TYR A 285 -1.48 3.68 12.94
C TYR A 285 -2.91 4.20 13.06
N GLY A 286 -3.91 3.33 12.91
CA GLY A 286 -5.31 3.71 13.10
C GLY A 286 -5.60 4.24 14.50
N ALA A 287 -4.99 3.65 15.53
CA ALA A 287 -5.10 4.13 16.90
C ALA A 287 -4.34 5.46 17.11
N ALA A 288 -3.10 5.55 16.60
CA ALA A 288 -2.32 6.78 16.68
C ALA A 288 -2.99 7.97 15.95
N ASN A 289 -3.67 7.70 14.83
CA ASN A 289 -4.39 8.70 14.04
C ASN A 289 -5.75 9.10 14.66
N ARG A 290 -6.12 8.46 15.77
CA ARG A 290 -7.30 8.78 16.59
C ARG A 290 -6.93 9.13 18.03
N ASP A 291 -5.68 9.46 18.29
CA ASP A 291 -5.23 9.88 19.61
C ASP A 291 -5.87 11.24 19.98
N PRO A 292 -6.70 11.31 21.05
CA PRO A 292 -7.36 12.55 21.44
C PRO A 292 -6.40 13.60 22.00
N SER A 293 -5.19 13.23 22.37
CA SER A 293 -4.13 14.17 22.76
C SER A 293 -3.57 14.96 21.58
N VAL A 294 -3.77 14.46 20.34
CA VAL A 294 -3.31 15.08 19.10
C VAL A 294 -4.49 15.63 18.30
N PHE A 295 -5.56 14.86 18.18
CA PHE A 295 -6.71 15.19 17.34
C PHE A 295 -7.98 15.43 18.18
N THR A 296 -8.44 16.66 18.24
CA THR A 296 -9.73 16.98 18.89
C THR A 296 -10.87 16.30 18.15
N ASN A 297 -11.78 15.62 18.88
CA ASN A 297 -12.85 14.83 18.29
C ASN A 297 -12.31 13.87 17.21
N PRO A 298 -11.43 12.91 17.56
CA PRO A 298 -10.61 12.15 16.61
C PRO A 298 -11.44 11.28 15.66
N ASP A 299 -12.64 10.86 16.04
CA ASP A 299 -13.54 10.04 15.22
C ASP A 299 -14.43 10.87 14.28
N LYS A 300 -14.44 12.19 14.42
CA LYS A 300 -15.16 13.08 13.50
C LYS A 300 -14.34 13.28 12.24
N PHE A 301 -14.95 12.99 11.08
CA PHE A 301 -14.43 13.40 9.79
C PHE A 301 -14.63 14.89 9.58
N ASP A 302 -13.57 15.64 9.37
CA ASP A 302 -13.58 17.10 9.28
C ASP A 302 -12.52 17.59 8.29
N ILE A 303 -12.97 17.97 7.10
CA ILE A 303 -12.07 18.41 6.02
C ILE A 303 -11.41 19.77 6.27
N GLU A 304 -11.84 20.48 7.31
CA GLU A 304 -11.23 21.74 7.75
C GLU A 304 -10.32 21.55 8.98
N ARG A 305 -10.03 20.29 9.38
CA ARG A 305 -9.16 19.99 10.51
C ARG A 305 -7.76 20.59 10.32
N GLU A 306 -7.36 21.53 11.17
CA GLU A 306 -6.09 22.25 11.04
C GLU A 306 -4.84 21.36 11.07
N ASN A 307 -4.90 20.24 11.78
CA ASN A 307 -3.78 19.31 11.95
C ASN A 307 -3.98 17.95 11.27
N ALA A 308 -4.80 17.88 10.23
CA ALA A 308 -5.04 16.64 9.49
C ALA A 308 -3.73 15.99 9.00
N ASP A 309 -2.74 16.79 8.61
CA ASP A 309 -1.42 16.38 8.10
C ASP A 309 -0.50 15.74 9.17
N LYS A 310 -0.86 15.83 10.45
CA LYS A 310 -0.09 15.24 11.58
C LYS A 310 -0.33 13.74 11.74
N HIS A 311 -1.18 13.15 10.93
CA HIS A 311 -1.40 11.70 10.97
C HIS A 311 -0.11 10.90 10.66
N LEU A 312 -0.05 9.67 11.18
CA LEU A 312 1.09 8.77 11.03
C LEU A 312 0.89 7.68 9.95
N ALA A 313 -0.14 7.81 9.10
CA ALA A 313 -0.46 6.79 8.09
C ALA A 313 0.68 6.55 7.06
N PHE A 314 1.51 7.55 6.80
CA PHE A 314 2.73 7.42 6.00
C PHE A 314 3.97 7.02 6.80
N GLY A 315 3.82 6.67 8.06
CA GLY A 315 4.95 6.50 8.97
C GLY A 315 5.66 7.83 9.28
N ILE A 316 6.74 7.74 10.06
CA ILE A 316 7.57 8.88 10.44
C ILE A 316 9.04 8.46 10.55
N GLY A 317 9.98 9.41 10.40
CA GLY A 317 11.41 9.15 10.47
C GLY A 317 11.97 8.62 9.14
N ARG A 318 13.02 7.79 9.23
CA ARG A 318 13.75 7.32 8.04
C ARG A 318 12.92 6.44 7.10
N HIS A 319 11.94 5.74 7.64
CA HIS A 319 11.00 4.88 6.91
C HIS A 319 9.68 5.59 6.52
N THR A 320 9.62 6.91 6.55
CA THR A 320 8.48 7.65 5.98
C THR A 320 8.24 7.21 4.54
N CYS A 321 6.98 6.97 4.18
CA CYS A 321 6.59 6.48 2.85
C CYS A 321 7.25 7.30 1.72
N VAL A 322 7.97 6.63 0.84
CA VAL A 322 8.61 7.28 -0.31
C VAL A 322 7.57 7.71 -1.35
N GLY A 323 6.48 6.92 -1.49
CA GLY A 323 5.37 7.17 -2.40
C GLY A 323 4.39 8.26 -1.96
N LYS A 324 4.58 8.88 -0.77
CA LYS A 324 3.66 9.92 -0.25
C LYS A 324 3.29 10.99 -1.27
N PRO A 325 4.22 11.62 -2.02
CA PRO A 325 3.87 12.66 -2.98
C PRO A 325 2.97 12.14 -4.11
N VAL A 326 3.20 10.92 -4.58
CA VAL A 326 2.40 10.28 -5.63
C VAL A 326 1.01 9.95 -5.12
N ALA A 327 0.88 9.37 -3.92
CA ALA A 327 -0.41 9.06 -3.32
C ALA A 327 -1.27 10.31 -3.11
N LEU A 328 -0.68 11.39 -2.56
CA LEU A 328 -1.38 12.65 -2.38
C LEU A 328 -1.85 13.25 -3.72
N MET A 329 -1.01 13.21 -4.74
CA MET A 329 -1.34 13.67 -6.08
C MET A 329 -2.49 12.86 -6.70
N GLN A 330 -2.43 11.53 -6.64
CA GLN A 330 -3.48 10.66 -7.17
C GLN A 330 -4.83 10.91 -6.49
N LEU A 331 -4.85 10.99 -5.17
CA LEU A 331 -6.07 11.24 -4.40
C LEU A 331 -6.69 12.61 -4.73
N ALA A 332 -5.88 13.66 -4.70
CA ALA A 332 -6.35 15.01 -4.99
C ALA A 332 -6.90 15.12 -6.42
N GLU A 333 -6.16 14.61 -7.40
CA GLU A 333 -6.56 14.64 -8.81
C GLU A 333 -7.84 13.84 -9.06
N SER A 334 -7.96 12.66 -8.44
CA SER A 334 -9.15 11.82 -8.54
C SER A 334 -10.39 12.53 -8.00
N TYR A 335 -10.33 13.03 -6.77
CA TYR A 335 -11.50 13.64 -6.15
C TYR A 335 -11.86 14.99 -6.76
N THR A 336 -10.89 15.73 -7.29
CA THR A 336 -11.18 16.93 -8.08
C THR A 336 -12.05 16.59 -9.30
N GLN A 337 -11.68 15.58 -10.09
CA GLN A 337 -12.44 15.20 -11.29
C GLN A 337 -13.75 14.47 -10.94
N ILE A 338 -13.73 13.58 -9.93
CA ILE A 338 -14.93 12.84 -9.49
C ILE A 338 -16.02 13.81 -9.06
N LEU A 339 -15.73 14.77 -8.17
CA LEU A 339 -16.73 15.69 -7.64
C LEU A 339 -17.19 16.74 -8.66
N GLN A 340 -16.34 17.08 -9.65
CA GLN A 340 -16.75 17.93 -10.78
C GLN A 340 -17.77 17.23 -11.68
N ARG A 341 -17.63 15.92 -11.92
CA ARG A 341 -18.52 15.14 -12.80
C ARG A 341 -19.71 14.55 -12.05
N PHE A 342 -19.46 14.07 -10.84
CA PHE A 342 -20.41 13.31 -10.02
C PHE A 342 -20.54 13.94 -8.63
N PRO A 343 -21.10 15.15 -8.52
CA PRO A 343 -21.23 15.84 -7.24
C PRO A 343 -22.05 15.07 -6.20
N ASP A 344 -22.96 14.20 -6.67
CA ASP A 344 -23.84 13.39 -5.84
C ASP A 344 -23.37 11.95 -5.64
N ILE A 345 -22.13 11.62 -6.02
CA ILE A 345 -21.57 10.27 -5.84
C ILE A 345 -21.71 9.78 -4.41
N HIS A 346 -22.27 8.61 -4.23
CA HIS A 346 -22.47 7.99 -2.93
C HIS A 346 -22.48 6.46 -3.02
N MET A 347 -22.24 5.79 -1.90
CA MET A 347 -22.40 4.33 -1.80
C MET A 347 -23.87 3.95 -2.02
N ASN A 348 -24.11 2.95 -2.87
CA ASN A 348 -25.43 2.42 -3.19
C ASN A 348 -25.51 0.93 -2.87
N GLY A 349 -25.31 0.58 -1.60
CA GLY A 349 -25.30 -0.79 -1.11
C GLY A 349 -24.22 -1.05 -0.08
N GLU A 350 -24.09 -2.31 0.30
CA GLU A 350 -23.05 -2.75 1.23
C GLU A 350 -21.69 -2.87 0.52
N TRP A 351 -20.65 -2.42 1.19
CA TRP A 351 -19.29 -2.64 0.76
C TRP A 351 -18.77 -3.98 1.29
N LYS A 352 -17.85 -4.62 0.56
CA LYS A 352 -17.21 -5.85 1.03
C LYS A 352 -15.76 -5.60 1.39
N VAL A 353 -15.35 -6.11 2.52
CA VAL A 353 -13.99 -6.02 3.05
C VAL A 353 -13.49 -7.43 3.33
N ALA A 354 -12.35 -7.81 2.76
CA ALA A 354 -11.72 -9.08 3.07
C ALA A 354 -11.05 -9.06 4.46
N PRO A 355 -11.05 -10.17 5.18
CA PRO A 355 -10.25 -10.31 6.39
C PRO A 355 -8.77 -10.09 6.07
N ASN A 356 -8.17 -9.07 6.68
CA ASN A 356 -6.76 -8.76 6.54
C ASN A 356 -6.27 -8.14 7.85
N ASN A 357 -5.04 -8.45 8.25
CA ASN A 357 -4.47 -7.91 9.48
C ASN A 357 -3.42 -6.84 9.26
N PHE A 358 -3.11 -6.50 7.99
CA PHE A 358 -2.04 -5.56 7.65
C PHE A 358 -2.56 -4.30 6.94
N VAL A 359 -3.43 -4.47 5.94
CA VAL A 359 -4.05 -3.36 5.20
C VAL A 359 -5.57 -3.49 5.24
N HIS A 360 -6.29 -2.38 5.10
CA HIS A 360 -7.71 -2.44 4.80
C HIS A 360 -7.90 -3.03 3.40
N ALA A 361 -8.70 -4.08 3.29
CA ALA A 361 -8.87 -4.81 2.04
C ALA A 361 -10.29 -4.65 1.52
N ILE A 362 -10.62 -3.45 1.03
CA ILE A 362 -11.93 -3.16 0.43
C ILE A 362 -11.97 -3.83 -0.95
N GLN A 363 -12.89 -4.79 -1.12
CA GLN A 363 -13.01 -5.58 -2.35
C GLN A 363 -14.10 -5.10 -3.27
N GLU A 364 -15.23 -4.69 -2.73
CA GLU A 364 -16.36 -4.19 -3.51
C GLU A 364 -16.95 -2.95 -2.86
N MET A 365 -17.33 -1.99 -3.67
CA MET A 365 -18.03 -0.79 -3.24
C MET A 365 -18.98 -0.34 -4.36
N PRO A 366 -20.26 -0.75 -4.31
CA PRO A 366 -21.26 -0.25 -5.24
C PRO A 366 -21.51 1.23 -4.99
N VAL A 367 -21.44 2.04 -6.05
CA VAL A 367 -21.69 3.48 -6.01
C VAL A 367 -22.70 3.89 -7.08
N LYS A 368 -23.39 5.00 -6.82
CA LYS A 368 -24.29 5.67 -7.76
C LYS A 368 -23.92 7.14 -7.81
N PHE A 369 -24.13 7.76 -8.98
CA PHE A 369 -23.81 9.16 -9.23
C PHE A 369 -24.73 9.77 -10.30
#